data_7c25a35de4aefb65a33773a7c5afb9b5
#
_entry.id   7c25a35de4aefb65a33773a7c5afb9b5
#
_cell.length_a   1.000
_cell.length_b   1.000
_cell.length_c   1.000
_cell.angle_alpha   90.00
_cell.angle_beta   90.00
_cell.angle_gamma   90.00
#
_symmetry.space_group_name_H-M   'P 1'
#
loop_
_entity.id
_entity.type
_entity.pdbx_description
1 polymer ?
#
loop_
_entity_poly.entity_id
_entity_poly.type
_entity_poly.pdbx_seq_one_letter_code
_entity_poly.pdbx_strand_id
1 'polypeptide(L)'
;MTARLNAYDQPVGDPLPGWTARAAPARVDLDGAYCRLEPLDAERHAGDLYAAYATETDGRNWTYLPEEPFDSEEGYRRWAQAAARSADPLHYAVIDRAADRAVGTLSLMRHDPANGVIEVGYVVFSPLIQRTPLSTEAQYLLMAYAFDKLGYRRYEWKCDALNTPSRKAAERLGFTFEGVFRQAVVYKGRNRDTAWYSVVDSEWPALREAFRAWLAPENFREDGEQRHPLSTLMNTASHTARSATADSGS
;
A
#
# COMPACT_ATOMS: atom_id res chain seq x y z
N MET A 1 3.86 -18.07 23.88
CA MET A 1 4.98 -17.18 24.30
C MET A 1 4.75 -16.83 25.76
N THR A 2 5.73 -17.06 26.63
CA THR A 2 5.68 -16.64 28.03
C THR A 2 5.90 -15.14 28.07
N ALA A 3 4.96 -14.39 28.64
CA ALA A 3 5.11 -12.92 28.74
C ALA A 3 6.35 -12.57 29.58
N ARG A 4 7.14 -11.60 29.11
CA ARG A 4 8.25 -11.04 29.89
C ARG A 4 7.69 -10.23 31.05
N LEU A 5 8.27 -10.38 32.25
CA LEU A 5 7.86 -9.62 33.43
C LEU A 5 8.89 -8.52 33.71
N ASN A 6 8.41 -7.37 34.23
CA ASN A 6 9.25 -6.32 34.81
C ASN A 6 9.58 -6.62 36.27
N ALA A 7 10.23 -5.69 36.98
CA ALA A 7 10.62 -5.83 38.37
C ALA A 7 9.43 -5.90 39.37
N TYR A 8 8.21 -5.70 38.88
CA TYR A 8 6.96 -5.71 39.66
C TYR A 8 6.06 -6.88 39.25
N ASP A 9 6.59 -7.90 38.56
CA ASP A 9 5.84 -9.06 38.03
C ASP A 9 4.72 -8.69 37.05
N GLN A 10 4.84 -7.53 36.36
CA GLN A 10 3.87 -7.10 35.39
C GLN A 10 4.32 -7.51 33.98
N PRO A 11 3.41 -8.05 33.13
CA PRO A 11 3.72 -8.37 31.73
C PRO A 11 4.10 -7.11 30.96
N VAL A 12 5.22 -7.17 30.22
CA VAL A 12 5.70 -6.09 29.34
C VAL A 12 6.03 -6.65 27.96
N GLY A 13 6.04 -5.76 26.96
CA GLY A 13 6.42 -6.11 25.58
C GLY A 13 7.89 -6.50 25.46
N ASP A 14 8.24 -7.14 24.35
CA ASP A 14 9.60 -7.52 24.04
C ASP A 14 10.51 -6.28 23.88
N PRO A 15 11.76 -6.35 24.31
CA PRO A 15 12.70 -5.27 24.14
C PRO A 15 13.07 -5.10 22.64
N LEU A 16 13.32 -3.85 22.27
CA LEU A 16 13.84 -3.49 20.95
C LEU A 16 15.25 -2.90 21.09
N PRO A 17 16.27 -3.73 21.38
CA PRO A 17 17.62 -3.23 21.57
C PRO A 17 18.13 -2.60 20.27
N GLY A 18 18.73 -1.41 20.37
CA GLY A 18 19.25 -0.71 19.21
C GLY A 18 18.18 -0.04 18.32
N TRP A 19 16.92 -0.01 18.74
CA TRP A 19 15.89 0.75 18.01
C TRP A 19 16.24 2.24 17.96
N THR A 20 16.21 2.78 16.74
CA THR A 20 16.36 4.22 16.49
C THR A 20 15.24 4.67 15.55
N ALA A 21 14.87 5.95 15.64
CA ALA A 21 13.91 6.53 14.70
C ALA A 21 14.35 6.31 13.25
N ARG A 22 13.40 6.03 12.38
CA ARG A 22 13.63 5.81 10.95
C ARG A 22 13.64 7.14 10.19
N ALA A 23 14.20 7.13 8.98
CA ALA A 23 14.12 8.30 8.09
C ALA A 23 12.68 8.46 7.56
N ALA A 24 12.23 9.71 7.40
CA ALA A 24 11.01 9.97 6.64
C ALA A 24 11.21 9.56 5.16
N PRO A 25 10.14 9.16 4.45
CA PRO A 25 10.23 8.85 3.03
C PRO A 25 10.75 10.03 2.22
N ALA A 26 11.68 9.77 1.30
CA ALA A 26 12.19 10.74 0.35
C ALA A 26 11.43 10.66 -0.98
N ARG A 27 11.50 11.74 -1.77
CA ARG A 27 10.97 11.77 -3.14
C ARG A 27 11.95 11.05 -4.08
N VAL A 28 11.72 9.74 -4.24
CA VAL A 28 12.55 8.87 -5.09
C VAL A 28 11.65 8.07 -6.03
N ASP A 29 12.14 7.80 -7.22
CA ASP A 29 11.48 6.88 -8.13
C ASP A 29 11.65 5.45 -7.64
N LEU A 30 10.61 4.62 -7.84
CA LEU A 30 10.62 3.20 -7.50
C LEU A 30 10.32 2.41 -8.77
N ASP A 31 11.29 1.65 -9.24
CA ASP A 31 11.19 0.91 -10.50
C ASP A 31 10.71 -0.52 -10.29
N GLY A 32 9.67 -0.91 -11.05
CA GLY A 32 9.16 -2.27 -11.17
C GLY A 32 9.26 -2.79 -12.60
N ALA A 33 8.73 -3.97 -12.84
CA ALA A 33 8.67 -4.59 -14.17
C ALA A 33 7.49 -4.06 -14.99
N TYR A 34 6.34 -3.86 -14.35
CA TYR A 34 5.09 -3.43 -14.97
C TYR A 34 4.86 -1.93 -14.82
N CYS A 35 5.29 -1.35 -13.71
CA CYS A 35 5.14 0.09 -13.45
C CYS A 35 6.40 0.72 -12.88
N ARG A 36 6.41 2.04 -12.89
CA ARG A 36 7.31 2.89 -12.13
C ARG A 36 6.47 3.81 -11.26
N LEU A 37 6.86 4.00 -10.01
CA LEU A 37 6.26 5.01 -9.15
C LEU A 37 7.17 6.24 -9.17
N GLU A 38 6.62 7.37 -9.60
CA GLU A 38 7.30 8.65 -9.57
C GLU A 38 6.65 9.57 -8.54
N PRO A 39 7.41 10.33 -7.75
CA PRO A 39 6.82 11.39 -6.92
C PRO A 39 5.91 12.26 -7.77
N LEU A 40 4.69 12.51 -7.30
CA LEU A 40 3.69 13.22 -8.09
C LEU A 40 4.22 14.58 -8.53
N ASP A 41 4.14 14.84 -9.83
CA ASP A 41 4.44 16.09 -10.51
C ASP A 41 3.24 16.47 -11.37
N ALA A 42 2.61 17.62 -11.07
CA ALA A 42 1.37 18.01 -11.74
C ALA A 42 1.58 18.36 -13.22
N GLU A 43 2.75 18.90 -13.59
CA GLU A 43 3.02 19.28 -14.99
C GLU A 43 3.20 18.04 -15.87
N ARG A 44 3.83 17.01 -15.31
CA ARG A 44 4.11 15.77 -16.03
C ARG A 44 2.91 14.81 -16.03
N HIS A 45 2.18 14.74 -14.92
CA HIS A 45 1.27 13.62 -14.70
C HIS A 45 -0.22 13.99 -14.76
N ALA A 46 -0.60 15.29 -14.56
CA ALA A 46 -2.01 15.63 -14.37
C ALA A 46 -2.88 15.34 -15.59
N GLY A 47 -2.39 15.60 -16.79
CA GLY A 47 -3.14 15.33 -18.01
C GLY A 47 -3.43 13.85 -18.22
N ASP A 48 -2.41 12.99 -18.07
CA ASP A 48 -2.54 11.55 -18.18
C ASP A 48 -3.47 10.97 -17.10
N LEU A 49 -3.30 11.40 -15.84
CA LEU A 49 -4.13 10.94 -14.72
C LEU A 49 -5.58 11.33 -14.89
N TYR A 50 -5.86 12.59 -15.29
CA TYR A 50 -7.22 13.03 -15.57
C TYR A 50 -7.85 12.21 -16.70
N ALA A 51 -7.14 12.01 -17.80
CA ALA A 51 -7.60 11.17 -18.91
C ALA A 51 -7.84 9.71 -18.49
N ALA A 52 -6.96 9.14 -17.66
CA ALA A 52 -7.10 7.78 -17.17
C ALA A 52 -8.33 7.63 -16.24
N TYR A 53 -8.60 8.60 -15.38
CA TYR A 53 -9.78 8.59 -14.50
C TYR A 53 -11.08 8.84 -15.26
N ALA A 54 -11.04 9.63 -16.32
CA ALA A 54 -12.19 9.87 -17.19
C ALA A 54 -12.66 8.63 -17.98
N THR A 55 -11.89 7.53 -17.97
CA THR A 55 -12.32 6.24 -18.50
C THR A 55 -13.36 5.55 -17.63
N GLU A 56 -13.58 6.03 -16.40
CA GLU A 56 -14.64 5.57 -15.53
C GLU A 56 -16.00 6.11 -16.00
N THR A 57 -17.02 5.24 -15.97
CA THR A 57 -18.35 5.59 -16.45
C THR A 57 -19.21 6.33 -15.42
N ASP A 58 -18.80 6.29 -14.14
CA ASP A 58 -19.47 6.94 -13.03
C ASP A 58 -18.46 7.29 -11.92
N GLY A 59 -18.89 8.03 -10.91
CA GLY A 59 -18.03 8.52 -9.83
C GLY A 59 -17.76 7.52 -8.69
N ARG A 60 -18.02 6.22 -8.85
CA ARG A 60 -17.97 5.24 -7.75
C ARG A 60 -16.60 5.11 -7.08
N ASN A 61 -15.50 5.28 -7.83
CA ASN A 61 -14.14 5.22 -7.27
C ASN A 61 -13.87 6.36 -6.26
N TRP A 62 -14.60 7.46 -6.37
CA TRP A 62 -14.46 8.63 -5.50
C TRP A 62 -15.34 8.57 -4.25
N THR A 63 -16.23 7.56 -4.13
CA THR A 63 -17.18 7.42 -3.03
C THR A 63 -16.53 7.48 -1.64
N TYR A 64 -15.37 6.84 -1.49
CA TYR A 64 -14.65 6.71 -0.21
C TYR A 64 -13.39 7.57 -0.12
N LEU A 65 -13.17 8.44 -1.10
CA LEU A 65 -12.10 9.45 -1.09
C LEU A 65 -12.61 10.76 -0.52
N PRO A 66 -11.74 11.63 0.02
CA PRO A 66 -12.12 12.97 0.46
C PRO A 66 -12.63 13.84 -0.68
N GLU A 67 -12.03 13.71 -1.86
CA GLU A 67 -12.37 14.45 -3.07
C GLU A 67 -13.59 13.85 -3.78
N GLU A 68 -14.29 14.70 -4.54
CA GLU A 68 -15.24 14.30 -5.55
C GLU A 68 -14.56 14.12 -6.91
N PRO A 69 -15.21 13.47 -7.90
CA PRO A 69 -14.71 13.45 -9.27
C PRO A 69 -14.44 14.88 -9.77
N PHE A 70 -13.36 15.06 -10.50
CA PHE A 70 -13.00 16.37 -11.04
C PHE A 70 -13.72 16.63 -12.37
N ASP A 71 -14.36 17.79 -12.48
CA ASP A 71 -15.10 18.18 -13.69
C ASP A 71 -14.20 18.61 -14.87
N SER A 72 -12.90 18.86 -14.61
CA SER A 72 -11.94 19.30 -15.62
C SER A 72 -10.53 18.93 -15.28
N GLU A 73 -9.68 18.80 -16.31
CA GLU A 73 -8.24 18.59 -16.14
C GLU A 73 -7.60 19.70 -15.31
N GLU A 74 -8.02 20.95 -15.54
CA GLU A 74 -7.49 22.09 -14.78
C GLU A 74 -7.84 22.01 -13.29
N GLY A 75 -9.03 21.51 -12.95
CA GLY A 75 -9.43 21.24 -11.55
C GLY A 75 -8.53 20.16 -10.92
N TYR A 76 -8.30 19.08 -11.65
CA TYR A 76 -7.41 18.01 -11.22
C TYR A 76 -5.95 18.50 -11.08
N ARG A 77 -5.45 19.27 -12.06
CA ARG A 77 -4.10 19.85 -12.05
C ARG A 77 -3.85 20.72 -10.82
N ARG A 78 -4.81 21.58 -10.45
CA ARG A 78 -4.70 22.38 -9.20
C ARG A 78 -4.60 21.52 -7.95
N TRP A 79 -5.39 20.46 -7.86
CA TRP A 79 -5.28 19.49 -6.77
C TRP A 79 -3.91 18.81 -6.79
N ALA A 80 -3.48 18.31 -7.94
CA ALA A 80 -2.20 17.63 -8.11
C ALA A 80 -1.00 18.53 -7.76
N GLN A 81 -1.06 19.83 -8.08
CA GLN A 81 -0.05 20.81 -7.67
C GLN A 81 0.04 20.97 -6.14
N ALA A 82 -1.09 20.95 -5.45
CA ALA A 82 -1.11 20.98 -3.99
C ALA A 82 -0.57 19.67 -3.39
N ALA A 83 -1.04 18.54 -3.90
CA ALA A 83 -0.61 17.20 -3.48
C ALA A 83 0.89 16.96 -3.73
N ALA A 84 1.42 17.42 -4.86
CA ALA A 84 2.84 17.33 -5.21
C ALA A 84 3.77 18.09 -4.25
N ARG A 85 3.31 19.12 -3.57
CA ARG A 85 4.10 19.87 -2.57
C ARG A 85 4.08 19.24 -1.18
N SER A 86 3.11 18.34 -0.92
CA SER A 86 2.98 17.69 0.39
C SER A 86 4.14 16.75 0.68
N ALA A 87 4.66 16.79 1.89
CA ALA A 87 5.63 15.79 2.37
C ALA A 87 4.92 14.61 3.08
N ASP A 88 3.75 14.88 3.68
CA ASP A 88 2.88 13.88 4.32
C ASP A 88 1.41 14.33 4.11
N PRO A 89 0.68 13.67 3.21
CA PRO A 89 1.04 12.51 2.36
C PRO A 89 2.12 12.81 1.30
N LEU A 90 3.04 11.86 1.09
CA LEU A 90 3.93 11.85 -0.06
C LEU A 90 3.26 11.08 -1.20
N HIS A 91 2.76 11.83 -2.19
CA HIS A 91 2.03 11.26 -3.32
C HIS A 91 2.96 10.75 -4.43
N TYR A 92 2.58 9.63 -5.03
CA TYR A 92 3.21 9.03 -6.20
C TYR A 92 2.21 8.90 -7.35
N ALA A 93 2.68 9.14 -8.56
CA ALA A 93 2.01 8.72 -9.78
C ALA A 93 2.47 7.29 -10.15
N VAL A 94 1.53 6.46 -10.59
CA VAL A 94 1.79 5.12 -11.12
C VAL A 94 1.91 5.24 -12.63
N ILE A 95 3.10 5.01 -13.14
CA ILE A 95 3.40 5.07 -14.58
C ILE A 95 3.35 3.65 -15.14
N ASP A 96 2.46 3.41 -16.08
CA ASP A 96 2.45 2.18 -16.88
C ASP A 96 3.69 2.15 -17.77
N ARG A 97 4.56 1.17 -17.60
CA ARG A 97 5.81 1.07 -18.38
C ARG A 97 5.59 0.75 -19.84
N ALA A 98 4.51 0.08 -20.21
CA ALA A 98 4.21 -0.25 -21.58
C ALA A 98 3.69 0.96 -22.37
N ALA A 99 2.89 1.82 -21.72
CA ALA A 99 2.31 3.00 -22.34
C ALA A 99 3.10 4.29 -22.09
N ASP A 100 4.04 4.27 -21.12
CA ASP A 100 4.78 5.43 -20.56
C ASP A 100 3.84 6.57 -20.14
N ARG A 101 2.74 6.23 -19.47
CA ARG A 101 1.68 7.17 -19.06
C ARG A 101 1.28 6.95 -17.61
N ALA A 102 0.91 8.04 -16.94
CA ALA A 102 0.38 7.99 -15.59
C ALA A 102 -1.07 7.48 -15.57
N VAL A 103 -1.34 6.42 -14.82
CA VAL A 103 -2.62 5.67 -14.83
C VAL A 103 -3.26 5.50 -13.46
N GLY A 104 -2.65 6.02 -12.42
CA GLY A 104 -3.16 5.99 -11.06
C GLY A 104 -2.26 6.72 -10.10
N THR A 105 -2.73 6.88 -8.86
CA THR A 105 -1.95 7.46 -7.75
C THR A 105 -2.08 6.63 -6.49
N LEU A 106 -1.09 6.75 -5.62
CA LEU A 106 -1.12 6.29 -4.23
C LEU A 106 -0.14 7.14 -3.42
N SER A 107 -0.18 7.04 -2.10
CA SER A 107 0.73 7.81 -1.26
C SER A 107 1.27 7.02 -0.07
N LEU A 108 2.43 7.44 0.44
CA LEU A 108 2.87 7.15 1.80
C LEU A 108 2.45 8.31 2.71
N MET A 109 1.81 8.01 3.84
CA MET A 109 1.27 9.03 4.72
C MET A 109 1.33 8.63 6.19
N ARG A 110 1.00 9.59 7.05
CA ARG A 110 1.02 9.41 8.52
C ARG A 110 2.33 8.79 8.98
N HIS A 111 3.41 9.42 8.56
CA HIS A 111 4.76 8.98 8.89
C HIS A 111 5.00 9.16 10.38
N ASP A 112 5.28 8.07 11.09
CA ASP A 112 5.75 8.06 12.48
C ASP A 112 7.14 7.40 12.53
N PRO A 113 8.21 8.13 12.22
CA PRO A 113 9.57 7.61 12.22
C PRO A 113 10.02 7.11 13.59
N ALA A 114 9.55 7.72 14.67
CA ALA A 114 9.94 7.34 16.04
C ALA A 114 9.47 5.92 16.37
N ASN A 115 8.28 5.55 15.92
CA ASN A 115 7.71 4.23 16.10
C ASN A 115 7.93 3.29 14.90
N GLY A 116 8.47 3.80 13.78
CA GLY A 116 8.66 3.06 12.54
C GLY A 116 7.34 2.63 11.91
N VAL A 117 6.33 3.52 11.92
CA VAL A 117 4.98 3.26 11.39
C VAL A 117 4.73 4.17 10.18
N ILE A 118 4.12 3.61 9.14
CA ILE A 118 3.76 4.34 7.92
C ILE A 118 2.49 3.74 7.30
N GLU A 119 1.69 4.56 6.65
CA GLU A 119 0.43 4.15 6.04
C GLU A 119 0.48 4.35 4.52
N VAL A 120 -0.09 3.40 3.75
CA VAL A 120 -0.47 3.63 2.36
C VAL A 120 -1.88 4.19 2.29
N GLY A 121 -2.04 5.28 1.56
CA GLY A 121 -3.36 5.92 1.40
C GLY A 121 -3.50 6.63 0.07
N TYR A 122 -4.63 7.32 -0.12
CA TYR A 122 -4.96 8.02 -1.36
C TYR A 122 -4.76 7.14 -2.61
N VAL A 123 -5.15 5.85 -2.50
CA VAL A 123 -5.04 4.89 -3.60
C VAL A 123 -6.18 5.14 -4.57
N VAL A 124 -5.84 5.70 -5.73
CA VAL A 124 -6.77 5.95 -6.83
C VAL A 124 -6.21 5.29 -8.09
N PHE A 125 -6.70 4.11 -8.38
CA PHE A 125 -6.33 3.37 -9.58
C PHE A 125 -7.43 3.51 -10.63
N SER A 126 -7.06 3.98 -11.83
CA SER A 126 -8.01 4.07 -12.94
C SER A 126 -8.50 2.68 -13.35
N PRO A 127 -9.63 2.58 -14.06
CA PRO A 127 -10.10 1.31 -14.61
C PRO A 127 -9.05 0.59 -15.46
N LEU A 128 -8.10 1.32 -16.05
CA LEU A 128 -7.04 0.77 -16.90
C LEU A 128 -6.12 -0.20 -16.16
N ILE A 129 -5.91 0.00 -14.85
CA ILE A 129 -4.96 -0.80 -14.07
C ILE A 129 -5.60 -1.62 -12.96
N GLN A 130 -6.89 -1.44 -12.71
CA GLN A 130 -7.60 -2.26 -11.74
C GLN A 130 -7.56 -3.74 -12.13
N ARG A 131 -7.24 -4.61 -11.14
CA ARG A 131 -7.14 -6.08 -11.33
C ARG A 131 -6.05 -6.53 -12.31
N THR A 132 -5.02 -5.73 -12.51
CA THR A 132 -3.85 -6.06 -13.32
C THR A 132 -2.61 -6.31 -12.45
N PRO A 133 -1.54 -6.93 -12.99
CA PRO A 133 -0.26 -7.04 -12.29
C PRO A 133 0.31 -5.69 -11.87
N LEU A 134 0.10 -4.65 -12.67
CA LEU A 134 0.57 -3.30 -12.44
C LEU A 134 0.06 -2.72 -11.11
N SER A 135 -1.25 -2.86 -10.82
CA SER A 135 -1.82 -2.37 -9.55
C SER A 135 -1.27 -3.11 -8.32
N THR A 136 -0.93 -4.39 -8.47
CA THR A 136 -0.30 -5.18 -7.40
C THR A 136 1.16 -4.79 -7.22
N GLU A 137 1.90 -4.59 -8.32
CA GLU A 137 3.30 -4.15 -8.27
C GLU A 137 3.44 -2.76 -7.65
N ALA A 138 2.54 -1.83 -7.95
CA ALA A 138 2.54 -0.50 -7.34
C ALA A 138 2.49 -0.58 -5.80
N GLN A 139 1.65 -1.45 -5.24
CA GLN A 139 1.59 -1.69 -3.80
C GLN A 139 2.86 -2.37 -3.27
N TYR A 140 3.36 -3.38 -3.98
CA TYR A 140 4.60 -4.06 -3.62
C TYR A 140 5.80 -3.12 -3.55
N LEU A 141 5.94 -2.19 -4.51
CA LEU A 141 7.04 -1.23 -4.56
C LEU A 141 7.04 -0.31 -3.33
N LEU A 142 5.87 0.20 -2.90
CA LEU A 142 5.79 1.02 -1.69
C LEU A 142 6.08 0.20 -0.43
N MET A 143 5.57 -1.03 -0.34
CA MET A 143 5.88 -1.91 0.80
C MET A 143 7.38 -2.22 0.87
N ALA A 144 8.01 -2.56 -0.27
CA ALA A 144 9.44 -2.82 -0.35
C ALA A 144 10.26 -1.57 0.02
N TYR A 145 9.83 -0.39 -0.39
CA TYR A 145 10.48 0.85 0.01
C TYR A 145 10.39 1.07 1.52
N ALA A 146 9.21 0.90 2.11
CA ALA A 146 9.00 1.09 3.54
C ALA A 146 9.81 0.10 4.40
N PHE A 147 9.78 -1.20 4.07
CA PHE A 147 10.43 -2.23 4.87
C PHE A 147 11.92 -2.37 4.54
N ASP A 148 12.27 -2.54 3.25
CA ASP A 148 13.64 -2.91 2.86
C ASP A 148 14.59 -1.71 2.82
N LYS A 149 14.10 -0.50 2.52
CA LYS A 149 14.92 0.71 2.40
C LYS A 149 14.87 1.59 3.62
N LEU A 150 13.67 1.85 4.14
CA LEU A 150 13.48 2.74 5.29
C LEU A 150 13.56 2.00 6.63
N GLY A 151 13.38 0.67 6.65
CA GLY A 151 13.42 -0.16 7.86
C GLY A 151 12.25 0.12 8.80
N TYR A 152 11.11 0.50 8.28
CA TYR A 152 9.88 0.62 9.06
C TYR A 152 9.46 -0.76 9.56
N ARG A 153 8.81 -0.80 10.73
CA ARG A 153 8.40 -2.07 11.33
C ARG A 153 6.91 -2.36 11.18
N ARG A 154 6.14 -1.36 10.70
CA ARG A 154 4.69 -1.47 10.52
C ARG A 154 4.24 -0.65 9.32
N TYR A 155 3.50 -1.28 8.43
CA TYR A 155 2.90 -0.69 7.26
C TYR A 155 1.39 -0.84 7.35
N GLU A 156 0.66 0.27 7.33
CA GLU A 156 -0.77 0.34 7.60
C GLU A 156 -1.59 0.55 6.34
N TRP A 157 -2.81 0.04 6.38
CA TRP A 157 -3.88 0.33 5.43
C TRP A 157 -5.15 0.64 6.21
N LYS A 158 -5.78 1.79 5.92
CA LYS A 158 -7.03 2.20 6.55
C LYS A 158 -8.05 2.55 5.48
N CYS A 159 -9.28 2.07 5.65
CA CYS A 159 -10.37 2.41 4.75
C CYS A 159 -11.69 2.55 5.51
N ASP A 160 -12.69 3.15 4.86
CA ASP A 160 -14.06 3.10 5.36
C ASP A 160 -14.48 1.63 5.55
N ALA A 161 -15.08 1.30 6.69
CA ALA A 161 -15.50 -0.06 7.03
C ALA A 161 -16.54 -0.61 6.02
N LEU A 162 -17.25 0.27 5.30
CA LEU A 162 -18.20 -0.06 4.24
C LEU A 162 -17.53 -0.24 2.87
N ASN A 163 -16.26 0.16 2.70
CA ASN A 163 -15.52 0.01 1.44
C ASN A 163 -15.06 -1.44 1.25
N THR A 164 -16.00 -2.31 0.89
CA THR A 164 -15.73 -3.75 0.66
C THR A 164 -14.61 -3.99 -0.37
N PRO A 165 -14.54 -3.29 -1.53
CA PRO A 165 -13.42 -3.45 -2.46
C PRO A 165 -12.05 -3.19 -1.83
N SER A 166 -11.92 -2.11 -1.05
CA SER A 166 -10.66 -1.76 -0.37
C SER A 166 -10.28 -2.78 0.70
N ARG A 167 -11.24 -3.26 1.49
CA ARG A 167 -11.03 -4.31 2.49
C ARG A 167 -10.51 -5.60 1.86
N LYS A 168 -11.17 -6.06 0.78
CA LYS A 168 -10.73 -7.24 0.02
C LYS A 168 -9.35 -7.05 -0.61
N ALA A 169 -9.03 -5.84 -1.06
CA ALA A 169 -7.71 -5.53 -1.59
C ALA A 169 -6.62 -5.65 -0.51
N ALA A 170 -6.84 -5.08 0.68
CA ALA A 170 -5.93 -5.21 1.82
C ALA A 170 -5.69 -6.68 2.19
N GLU A 171 -6.76 -7.45 2.37
CA GLU A 171 -6.66 -8.89 2.69
C GLU A 171 -5.92 -9.67 1.59
N ARG A 172 -6.23 -9.41 0.31
CA ARG A 172 -5.55 -10.03 -0.83
C ARG A 172 -4.04 -9.70 -0.85
N LEU A 173 -3.66 -8.49 -0.44
CA LEU A 173 -2.27 -8.03 -0.40
C LEU A 173 -1.52 -8.48 0.86
N GLY A 174 -2.16 -9.30 1.72
CA GLY A 174 -1.53 -9.91 2.90
C GLY A 174 -1.61 -9.06 4.16
N PHE A 175 -2.41 -8.01 4.18
CA PHE A 175 -2.63 -7.26 5.41
C PHE A 175 -3.52 -8.03 6.39
N THR A 176 -3.18 -7.98 7.66
CA THR A 176 -3.99 -8.51 8.75
C THR A 176 -5.00 -7.47 9.22
N PHE A 177 -6.28 -7.87 9.32
CA PHE A 177 -7.33 -7.03 9.92
C PHE A 177 -7.15 -6.92 11.43
N GLU A 178 -7.17 -5.70 11.97
CA GLU A 178 -6.97 -5.44 13.40
C GLU A 178 -8.23 -4.97 14.12
N GLY A 179 -9.17 -4.38 13.39
CA GLY A 179 -10.42 -3.91 14.00
C GLY A 179 -11.07 -2.75 13.29
N VAL A 180 -12.15 -2.24 13.86
CA VAL A 180 -12.89 -1.07 13.36
C VAL A 180 -12.90 0.02 14.42
N PHE A 181 -12.40 1.20 14.06
CA PHE A 181 -12.53 2.41 14.86
C PHE A 181 -13.86 3.06 14.51
N ARG A 182 -14.80 3.01 15.43
CA ARG A 182 -16.15 3.56 15.23
C ARG A 182 -16.13 5.08 15.29
N GLN A 183 -16.89 5.75 14.41
CA GLN A 183 -17.01 7.21 14.35
C GLN A 183 -15.65 7.93 14.28
N ALA A 184 -14.69 7.34 13.56
CA ALA A 184 -13.31 7.81 13.56
C ALA A 184 -13.11 9.08 12.71
N VAL A 185 -13.92 9.27 11.67
CA VAL A 185 -13.79 10.38 10.72
C VAL A 185 -15.15 10.88 10.27
N VAL A 186 -15.25 12.19 10.04
CA VAL A 186 -16.37 12.80 9.30
C VAL A 186 -15.81 13.27 7.95
N TYR A 187 -16.41 12.82 6.85
CA TYR A 187 -16.05 13.26 5.49
C TYR A 187 -17.28 13.29 4.59
N LYS A 188 -17.33 14.23 3.66
CA LYS A 188 -18.47 14.42 2.74
C LYS A 188 -19.83 14.46 3.50
N GLY A 189 -19.85 15.07 4.69
CA GLY A 189 -21.04 15.14 5.55
C GLY A 189 -21.50 13.81 6.15
N ARG A 190 -20.70 12.75 6.09
CA ARG A 190 -21.05 11.40 6.55
C ARG A 190 -20.09 10.91 7.64
N ASN A 191 -20.62 10.03 8.52
CA ASN A 191 -19.78 9.25 9.42
C ASN A 191 -18.94 8.23 8.66
N ARG A 192 -17.71 8.03 9.10
CA ARG A 192 -16.84 6.94 8.67
C ARG A 192 -16.35 6.17 9.89
N ASP A 193 -16.79 4.93 9.99
CA ASP A 193 -16.10 3.92 10.78
C ASP A 193 -14.91 3.42 9.96
N THR A 194 -13.73 3.34 10.57
CA THR A 194 -12.50 3.04 9.86
C THR A 194 -12.00 1.63 10.18
N ALA A 195 -11.94 0.77 9.18
CA ALA A 195 -11.29 -0.52 9.26
C ALA A 195 -9.77 -0.36 9.18
N TRP A 196 -9.06 -1.00 10.12
CA TRP A 196 -7.60 -0.96 10.25
C TRP A 196 -7.01 -2.29 9.87
N TYR A 197 -5.94 -2.22 9.09
CA TYR A 197 -5.16 -3.35 8.63
C TYR A 197 -3.67 -3.02 8.72
N SER A 198 -2.83 -4.03 8.91
CA SER A 198 -1.38 -3.86 8.92
C SER A 198 -0.64 -5.06 8.35
N VAL A 199 0.60 -4.81 7.94
CA VAL A 199 1.68 -5.78 7.79
C VAL A 199 2.80 -5.33 8.71
N VAL A 200 3.42 -6.27 9.44
CA VAL A 200 4.57 -5.98 10.30
C VAL A 200 5.87 -6.56 9.71
N ASP A 201 7.00 -6.03 10.14
CA ASP A 201 8.34 -6.36 9.61
C ASP A 201 8.67 -7.85 9.68
N SER A 202 8.19 -8.56 10.71
CA SER A 202 8.37 -10.00 10.84
C SER A 202 7.58 -10.83 9.80
N GLU A 203 6.52 -10.27 9.21
CA GLU A 203 5.69 -10.89 8.16
C GLU A 203 6.25 -10.60 6.75
N TRP A 204 6.96 -9.46 6.62
CA TRP A 204 7.40 -8.95 5.33
C TRP A 204 8.30 -9.91 4.53
N PRO A 205 9.28 -10.62 5.10
CA PRO A 205 10.15 -11.51 4.30
C PRO A 205 9.37 -12.56 3.51
N ALA A 206 8.42 -13.24 4.15
CA ALA A 206 7.58 -14.24 3.48
C ALA A 206 6.65 -13.60 2.45
N LEU A 207 6.04 -12.46 2.79
CA LEU A 207 5.15 -11.73 1.92
C LEU A 207 5.90 -11.20 0.69
N ARG A 208 7.11 -10.68 0.85
CA ARG A 208 7.97 -10.21 -0.24
C ARG A 208 8.25 -11.31 -1.26
N GLU A 209 8.61 -12.51 -0.80
CA GLU A 209 8.85 -13.64 -1.71
C GLU A 209 7.57 -14.07 -2.45
N ALA A 210 6.43 -14.04 -1.77
CA ALA A 210 5.14 -14.31 -2.42
C ALA A 210 4.81 -13.28 -3.52
N PHE A 211 5.05 -11.98 -3.26
CA PHE A 211 4.90 -10.93 -4.27
C PHE A 211 5.82 -11.13 -5.47
N ARG A 212 7.10 -11.42 -5.21
CA ARG A 212 8.08 -11.67 -6.27
C ARG A 212 7.67 -12.86 -7.15
N ALA A 213 7.27 -13.96 -6.53
CA ALA A 213 6.80 -15.13 -7.24
C ALA A 213 5.51 -14.84 -8.02
N TRP A 214 4.61 -14.03 -7.45
CA TRP A 214 3.37 -13.67 -8.13
C TRP A 214 3.61 -12.76 -9.33
N LEU A 215 4.51 -11.78 -9.20
CA LEU A 215 4.83 -10.80 -10.24
C LEU A 215 5.75 -11.37 -11.34
N ALA A 216 6.32 -12.54 -11.14
CA ALA A 216 7.17 -13.18 -12.14
C ALA A 216 6.38 -13.49 -13.43
N PRO A 217 6.92 -13.19 -14.63
CA PRO A 217 6.22 -13.42 -15.90
C PRO A 217 5.69 -14.85 -16.04
N GLU A 218 6.41 -15.83 -15.48
CA GLU A 218 6.05 -17.25 -15.52
C GLU A 218 4.75 -17.58 -14.79
N ASN A 219 4.30 -16.71 -13.87
CA ASN A 219 3.03 -16.86 -13.18
C ASN A 219 1.83 -16.47 -14.05
N PHE A 220 2.05 -15.89 -15.21
CA PHE A 220 0.98 -15.49 -16.12
C PHE A 220 1.00 -16.35 -17.39
N ARG A 221 -0.20 -16.65 -17.89
CA ARG A 221 -0.40 -17.29 -19.19
C ARG A 221 -0.36 -16.23 -20.31
N GLU A 222 -0.36 -16.68 -21.55
CA GLU A 222 -0.37 -15.78 -22.72
C GLU A 222 -1.64 -14.89 -22.78
N ASP A 223 -2.75 -15.36 -22.20
CA ASP A 223 -4.00 -14.62 -22.07
C ASP A 223 -4.01 -13.64 -20.87
N GLY A 224 -2.92 -13.58 -20.10
CA GLY A 224 -2.77 -12.74 -18.91
C GLY A 224 -3.36 -13.33 -17.62
N GLU A 225 -3.95 -14.53 -17.65
CA GLU A 225 -4.42 -15.18 -16.43
C GLU A 225 -3.28 -15.64 -15.53
N GLN A 226 -3.40 -15.38 -14.22
CA GLN A 226 -2.45 -15.88 -13.22
C GLN A 226 -2.55 -17.41 -13.07
N ARG A 227 -1.42 -18.09 -13.01
CA ARG A 227 -1.35 -19.53 -12.72
C ARG A 227 -1.62 -19.83 -11.25
N HIS A 228 -1.05 -19.03 -10.38
CA HIS A 228 -1.17 -19.13 -8.93
C HIS A 228 -1.65 -17.81 -8.35
N PRO A 229 -2.78 -17.78 -7.61
CA PRO A 229 -3.22 -16.62 -6.87
C PRO A 229 -2.18 -16.20 -5.82
N LEU A 230 -2.08 -14.90 -5.55
CA LEU A 230 -1.15 -14.37 -4.56
C LEU A 230 -1.37 -15.00 -3.17
N SER A 231 -2.62 -15.24 -2.77
CA SER A 231 -2.95 -15.90 -1.50
C SER A 231 -2.38 -17.32 -1.38
N THR A 232 -2.33 -18.08 -2.47
CA THR A 232 -1.71 -19.42 -2.48
C THR A 232 -0.19 -19.32 -2.25
N LEU A 233 0.46 -18.36 -2.92
CA LEU A 233 1.91 -18.15 -2.78
C LEU A 233 2.27 -17.65 -1.38
N MET A 234 1.45 -16.79 -0.76
CA MET A 234 1.62 -16.35 0.63
C MET A 234 1.55 -17.53 1.62
N ASN A 235 0.60 -18.43 1.45
CA ASN A 235 0.48 -19.61 2.31
C ASN A 235 1.73 -20.50 2.21
N THR A 236 2.22 -20.73 0.99
CA THR A 236 3.44 -21.52 0.75
C THR A 236 4.67 -20.86 1.39
N ALA A 237 4.88 -19.56 1.17
CA ALA A 237 6.00 -18.82 1.74
C ALA A 237 5.99 -18.82 3.27
N SER A 238 4.81 -18.69 3.89
CA SER A 238 4.66 -18.74 5.36
C SER A 238 4.98 -20.12 5.93
N HIS A 239 4.64 -21.20 5.24
CA HIS A 239 5.01 -22.57 5.65
C HIS A 239 6.52 -22.81 5.57
N THR A 240 7.16 -22.36 4.51
CA THR A 240 8.61 -22.50 4.32
C THR A 240 9.38 -21.73 5.39
N ALA A 241 8.95 -20.50 5.72
CA ALA A 241 9.58 -19.70 6.76
C ALA A 241 9.48 -20.35 8.16
N ARG A 242 8.34 -20.98 8.49
CA ARG A 242 8.16 -21.69 9.78
C ARG A 242 9.01 -22.97 9.89
N SER A 243 9.17 -23.70 8.81
CA SER A 243 10.03 -24.91 8.80
C SER A 243 11.51 -24.56 8.97
N ALA A 244 11.98 -23.49 8.33
CA ALA A 244 13.38 -23.05 8.45
C ALA A 244 13.74 -22.56 9.87
N THR A 245 12.79 -21.98 10.61
CA THR A 245 13.01 -21.57 12.01
C THR A 245 12.95 -22.74 12.99
N ALA A 246 12.26 -23.83 12.67
CA ALA A 246 12.20 -25.03 13.49
C ALA A 246 13.51 -25.84 13.43
N ASP A 247 14.17 -25.89 12.26
CA ASP A 247 15.45 -26.62 12.08
C ASP A 247 16.68 -25.89 12.63
N SER A 248 16.59 -24.57 12.84
CA SER A 248 17.72 -23.78 13.40
C SER A 248 17.71 -23.71 14.93
N GLY A 249 16.77 -24.35 15.61
CA GLY A 249 16.60 -24.38 17.07
C GLY A 249 16.91 -25.72 17.72
N SER A 250 17.58 -26.65 17.00
CA SER A 250 17.97 -27.97 17.52
C SER A 250 19.44 -28.06 17.81
#